data_bd1e23e5ff08d821d4ffe76484caf49b
#
_entry.id   bd1e23e5ff08d821d4ffe76484caf49b
#
_cell.length_a   1.000
_cell.length_b   1.000
_cell.length_c   1.000
_cell.angle_alpha   90.00
_cell.angle_beta   90.00
_cell.angle_gamma   90.00
#
_symmetry.space_group_name_H-M   'P 1'
#
loop_
_entity.id
_entity.type
_entity.pdbx_description
1 polymer ?
#
loop_
_entity_poly.entity_id
_entity_poly.type
_entity_poly.pdbx_seq_one_letter_code
_entity_poly.pdbx_strand_id
1 'polypeptide(L)'
;MGHQFGGNHTQNNNCNRASSAAVEVGSGVTIMGYAGICAPNPLNNSIAMFGGYSMQEIAANVTSGTSSTCPTSATIVGETAPSVSAGVDRTIPRSTPFVLIASGSDAQVSQTLTYSWEQMDNAVVTMPPVSTNTGGPAWIPKLPSTSPVRWMPSIMDVIANNSPTWEVLSSVGRTYNFRVTVRDNLDNGACNGQDNMVVTVASNSGPFLVTQPNTAVAWPALSSQTINWDVANTTASPVSCANVNILLSTDGGQTFPTTLIASTPNDGTQT
;
A
#
# COMPACT_ATOMS: atom_id res chain seq x y z
N MET A 1 15.66 -21.50 -4.10
CA MET A 1 16.41 -20.42 -4.79
C MET A 1 16.51 -19.16 -3.93
N GLY A 2 15.43 -18.55 -3.43
CA GLY A 2 15.53 -17.33 -2.63
C GLY A 2 16.44 -17.44 -1.40
N HIS A 3 16.39 -18.52 -0.63
CA HIS A 3 17.28 -18.76 0.51
C HIS A 3 18.76 -18.88 0.13
N GLN A 4 19.06 -19.43 -1.06
CA GLN A 4 20.44 -19.52 -1.55
C GLN A 4 21.07 -18.15 -1.83
N PHE A 5 20.21 -17.13 -2.06
CA PHE A 5 20.63 -15.75 -2.25
C PHE A 5 20.38 -14.87 -1.00
N GLY A 6 20.17 -15.48 0.17
CA GLY A 6 20.08 -14.77 1.44
C GLY A 6 18.69 -14.25 1.83
N GLY A 7 17.67 -14.55 1.04
CA GLY A 7 16.29 -14.17 1.39
C GLY A 7 15.75 -14.96 2.57
N ASN A 8 15.13 -14.27 3.53
CA ASN A 8 14.47 -14.85 4.69
C ASN A 8 12.97 -15.04 4.48
N HIS A 9 12.31 -15.79 5.38
CA HIS A 9 10.86 -15.93 5.36
C HIS A 9 10.19 -14.60 5.71
N THR A 10 9.19 -14.20 4.91
CA THR A 10 8.49 -12.91 5.04
C THR A 10 7.17 -12.97 5.81
N GLN A 11 6.70 -14.17 6.14
CA GLN A 11 5.45 -14.40 6.86
C GLN A 11 5.52 -13.98 8.34
N ASN A 12 4.41 -13.48 8.89
CA ASN A 12 4.34 -13.02 10.29
C ASN A 12 3.85 -14.09 11.28
N ASN A 13 3.33 -15.24 10.79
CA ASN A 13 2.95 -16.36 11.63
C ASN A 13 4.16 -17.06 12.28
N ASN A 14 3.94 -18.00 13.20
CA ASN A 14 5.01 -18.63 13.95
C ASN A 14 5.52 -19.94 13.30
N CYS A 15 5.72 -19.98 11.98
CA CYS A 15 6.29 -21.12 11.27
C CYS A 15 7.66 -20.77 10.71
N ASN A 16 8.73 -20.95 11.47
CA ASN A 16 10.09 -20.49 11.11
C ASN A 16 10.13 -19.00 10.74
N ARG A 17 9.48 -18.19 11.54
CA ARG A 17 9.41 -16.74 11.36
C ARG A 17 10.80 -16.12 11.47
N ALA A 18 11.22 -15.34 10.45
CA ALA A 18 12.40 -14.51 10.49
C ALA A 18 12.03 -13.11 11.01
N SER A 19 12.46 -12.75 12.23
CA SER A 19 12.03 -11.52 12.91
C SER A 19 12.33 -10.23 12.14
N SER A 20 13.42 -10.19 11.38
CA SER A 20 13.78 -9.03 10.55
C SER A 20 12.91 -8.89 9.31
N ALA A 21 12.46 -10.01 8.72
CA ALA A 21 11.83 -10.07 7.41
C ALA A 21 10.31 -10.29 7.45
N ALA A 22 9.70 -10.48 8.62
CA ALA A 22 8.31 -10.91 8.81
C ALA A 22 7.28 -9.80 8.53
N VAL A 23 7.32 -9.23 7.35
CA VAL A 23 6.54 -8.04 6.92
C VAL A 23 5.21 -8.38 6.25
N GLU A 24 4.92 -9.67 6.00
CA GLU A 24 3.68 -10.08 5.35
C GLU A 24 2.64 -10.60 6.35
N VAL A 25 1.37 -10.29 6.11
CA VAL A 25 0.25 -10.76 6.92
C VAL A 25 0.14 -12.30 6.89
N GLY A 26 -0.21 -12.88 8.04
CA GLY A 26 -0.46 -14.31 8.14
C GLY A 26 0.72 -15.17 7.67
N SER A 27 0.43 -16.15 6.83
CA SER A 27 1.45 -17.02 6.21
C SER A 27 2.26 -16.33 5.11
N GLY A 28 1.99 -15.06 4.80
CA GLY A 28 2.56 -14.40 3.63
C GLY A 28 1.97 -14.91 2.32
N VAL A 29 2.25 -14.18 1.24
CA VAL A 29 1.75 -14.52 -0.10
C VAL A 29 2.83 -14.46 -1.17
N THR A 30 3.98 -13.82 -0.90
CA THR A 30 5.09 -13.77 -1.86
C THR A 30 5.91 -15.06 -1.84
N ILE A 31 6.89 -15.19 -2.74
CA ILE A 31 7.69 -16.43 -2.90
C ILE A 31 8.39 -16.84 -1.59
N MET A 32 8.81 -15.87 -0.76
CA MET A 32 9.46 -16.16 0.52
C MET A 32 8.48 -16.32 1.68
N GLY A 33 7.18 -16.20 1.44
CA GLY A 33 6.11 -16.55 2.37
C GLY A 33 5.85 -18.06 2.46
N TYR A 34 4.91 -18.44 3.32
CA TYR A 34 4.45 -19.82 3.55
C TYR A 34 2.97 -19.98 3.16
N ALA A 35 2.57 -19.37 2.03
CA ALA A 35 1.19 -19.41 1.56
C ALA A 35 0.66 -20.86 1.53
N GLY A 36 -0.48 -21.08 2.17
CA GLY A 36 -1.16 -22.38 2.22
C GLY A 36 -0.64 -23.39 3.27
N ILE A 37 0.53 -23.15 3.89
CA ILE A 37 1.15 -24.15 4.79
C ILE A 37 1.43 -23.66 6.21
N CYS A 38 1.06 -22.42 6.54
CA CYS A 38 1.23 -21.86 7.89
C CYS A 38 0.02 -21.00 8.29
N ALA A 39 -1.09 -21.64 8.60
CA ALA A 39 -2.33 -20.93 8.95
C ALA A 39 -2.16 -19.91 10.10
N PRO A 40 -2.96 -18.81 10.08
CA PRO A 40 -3.99 -18.48 9.10
C PRO A 40 -3.39 -17.99 7.76
N ASN A 41 -3.97 -18.49 6.65
CA ASN A 41 -3.44 -18.26 5.32
C ASN A 41 -4.25 -17.19 4.58
N PRO A 42 -3.61 -16.09 4.10
CA PRO A 42 -4.25 -15.16 3.19
C PRO A 42 -4.58 -15.78 1.83
N LEU A 43 -3.69 -16.63 1.32
CA LEU A 43 -3.84 -17.37 0.06
C LEU A 43 -3.37 -18.81 0.26
N ASN A 44 -3.85 -19.71 -0.59
CA ASN A 44 -3.44 -21.12 -0.59
C ASN A 44 -2.12 -21.37 -1.37
N ASN A 45 -1.75 -20.45 -2.27
CA ASN A 45 -0.53 -20.54 -3.06
C ASN A 45 0.14 -19.16 -3.12
N SER A 46 1.46 -19.16 -3.27
CA SER A 46 2.22 -17.92 -3.44
C SER A 46 1.92 -17.25 -4.79
N ILE A 47 1.93 -15.93 -4.79
CA ILE A 47 1.98 -15.15 -6.01
C ILE A 47 3.41 -15.17 -6.58
N ALA A 48 3.55 -15.10 -7.91
CA ALA A 48 4.84 -15.18 -8.60
C ALA A 48 5.64 -13.86 -8.48
N MET A 49 5.98 -13.48 -7.24
CA MET A 49 6.68 -12.24 -6.93
C MET A 49 7.60 -12.44 -5.71
N PHE A 50 8.83 -11.92 -5.80
CA PHE A 50 9.61 -11.60 -4.61
C PHE A 50 9.15 -10.25 -4.07
N GLY A 51 8.83 -10.19 -2.78
CA GLY A 51 8.49 -8.93 -2.10
C GLY A 51 9.69 -7.98 -2.03
N GLY A 52 9.42 -6.70 -1.84
CA GLY A 52 10.45 -5.65 -1.78
C GLY A 52 11.49 -5.88 -0.68
N TYR A 53 11.10 -6.49 0.44
CA TYR A 53 12.04 -6.85 1.51
C TYR A 53 12.98 -7.97 1.06
N SER A 54 12.46 -9.04 0.44
CA SER A 54 13.28 -10.14 -0.09
C SER A 54 14.24 -9.69 -1.16
N MET A 55 13.81 -8.78 -2.05
CA MET A 55 14.70 -8.21 -3.07
C MET A 55 15.83 -7.40 -2.45
N GLN A 56 15.57 -6.65 -1.38
CA GLN A 56 16.60 -5.93 -0.63
C GLN A 56 17.63 -6.90 -0.02
N GLU A 57 17.20 -7.99 0.63
CA GLU A 57 18.09 -8.99 1.22
C GLU A 57 18.94 -9.68 0.14
N ILE A 58 18.31 -10.10 -0.94
CA ILE A 58 19.00 -10.75 -2.08
C ILE A 58 20.02 -9.80 -2.68
N ALA A 59 19.65 -8.56 -2.99
CA ALA A 59 20.57 -7.55 -3.51
C ALA A 59 21.77 -7.33 -2.59
N ALA A 60 21.53 -7.16 -1.28
CA ALA A 60 22.60 -6.98 -0.31
C ALA A 60 23.56 -8.19 -0.29
N ASN A 61 23.03 -9.41 -0.33
CA ASN A 61 23.84 -10.63 -0.30
C ASN A 61 24.69 -10.83 -1.56
N VAL A 62 24.15 -10.52 -2.76
CA VAL A 62 24.91 -10.70 -4.01
C VAL A 62 25.87 -9.55 -4.31
N THR A 63 25.66 -8.36 -3.72
CA THR A 63 26.56 -7.21 -3.92
C THR A 63 27.67 -7.10 -2.87
N SER A 64 27.40 -7.45 -1.62
CA SER A 64 28.34 -7.27 -0.51
C SER A 64 28.33 -8.40 0.52
N GLY A 65 27.43 -9.38 0.42
CA GLY A 65 27.32 -10.53 1.32
C GLY A 65 28.17 -11.73 0.88
N THR A 66 27.82 -12.90 1.44
CA THR A 66 28.57 -14.17 1.21
C THR A 66 28.55 -14.63 -0.23
N SER A 67 27.54 -14.24 -1.03
CA SER A 67 27.43 -14.59 -2.46
C SER A 67 28.09 -13.56 -3.38
N SER A 68 28.66 -12.48 -2.88
CA SER A 68 29.24 -11.39 -3.69
C SER A 68 30.48 -11.81 -4.51
N THR A 69 31.14 -12.89 -4.12
CA THR A 69 32.32 -13.43 -4.83
C THR A 69 31.97 -14.51 -5.85
N CYS A 70 30.72 -14.96 -5.90
CA CYS A 70 30.30 -16.06 -6.78
C CYS A 70 29.98 -15.63 -8.23
N PRO A 71 29.39 -14.46 -8.51
CA PRO A 71 28.97 -14.13 -9.85
C PRO A 71 30.11 -13.53 -10.69
N THR A 72 30.13 -13.88 -11.96
CA THR A 72 30.76 -13.03 -12.96
C THR A 72 29.76 -11.93 -13.28
N SER A 73 29.98 -10.70 -12.80
CA SER A 73 29.09 -9.58 -13.10
C SER A 73 29.20 -9.20 -14.58
N ALA A 74 28.09 -9.20 -15.29
CA ALA A 74 27.97 -8.57 -16.59
C ALA A 74 27.16 -7.29 -16.44
N THR A 75 27.74 -6.17 -16.83
CA THR A 75 26.98 -4.91 -16.93
C THR A 75 26.16 -4.96 -18.21
N ILE A 76 24.84 -4.80 -18.09
CA ILE A 76 23.99 -4.60 -19.25
C ILE A 76 24.17 -3.15 -19.69
N VAL A 77 24.82 -2.97 -20.83
CA VAL A 77 25.18 -1.64 -21.33
C VAL A 77 23.91 -0.87 -21.67
N GLY A 78 23.78 0.33 -21.10
CA GLY A 78 22.65 1.23 -21.34
C GLY A 78 21.45 1.00 -20.43
N GLU A 79 21.51 0.02 -19.50
CA GLU A 79 20.45 -0.22 -18.53
C GLU A 79 20.70 0.52 -17.20
N THR A 80 19.68 1.15 -16.67
CA THR A 80 19.70 1.81 -15.36
C THR A 80 18.44 1.48 -14.59
N ALA A 81 18.55 1.42 -13.27
CA ALA A 81 17.38 1.22 -12.43
C ALA A 81 16.40 2.39 -12.57
N PRO A 82 15.08 2.14 -12.61
CA PRO A 82 14.09 3.20 -12.64
C PRO A 82 14.19 4.07 -11.38
N SER A 83 14.02 5.38 -11.54
CA SER A 83 13.83 6.28 -10.42
C SER A 83 12.41 6.16 -9.87
N VAL A 84 12.25 6.33 -8.56
CA VAL A 84 10.96 6.17 -7.88
C VAL A 84 10.82 7.17 -6.76
N SER A 85 9.61 7.65 -6.53
CA SER A 85 9.24 8.41 -5.34
C SER A 85 7.94 7.87 -4.77
N ALA A 86 7.97 7.54 -3.48
CA ALA A 86 6.81 7.18 -2.66
C ALA A 86 5.96 8.39 -2.26
N GLY A 87 6.45 9.59 -2.54
CA GLY A 87 5.87 10.83 -2.06
C GLY A 87 6.31 11.19 -0.64
N VAL A 88 5.58 12.10 0.00
CA VAL A 88 5.92 12.58 1.35
C VAL A 88 5.12 11.83 2.42
N ASP A 89 5.69 11.74 3.62
CA ASP A 89 5.02 11.18 4.78
C ASP A 89 3.68 11.88 5.06
N ARG A 90 2.71 11.12 5.55
CA ARG A 90 1.35 11.63 5.78
C ARG A 90 0.84 11.24 7.16
N THR A 91 0.03 12.13 7.73
CA THR A 91 -0.80 11.80 8.89
C THR A 91 -2.26 11.71 8.43
N ILE A 92 -2.91 10.60 8.76
CA ILE A 92 -4.28 10.29 8.35
C ILE A 92 -5.17 10.05 9.57
N PRO A 93 -6.49 10.25 9.47
CA PRO A 93 -7.41 9.87 10.52
C PRO A 93 -7.54 8.34 10.63
N ARG A 94 -7.80 7.83 11.83
CA ARG A 94 -8.05 6.40 12.05
C ARG A 94 -9.31 5.94 11.32
N SER A 95 -9.41 4.64 11.04
CA SER A 95 -10.58 3.97 10.44
C SER A 95 -11.08 4.64 9.15
N THR A 96 -10.21 5.31 8.42
CA THR A 96 -10.53 6.02 7.18
C THR A 96 -9.73 5.41 6.04
N PRO A 97 -10.35 4.99 4.94
CA PRO A 97 -9.65 4.56 3.75
C PRO A 97 -8.71 5.64 3.22
N PHE A 98 -7.57 5.21 2.67
CA PHE A 98 -6.58 6.13 2.13
C PHE A 98 -5.96 5.58 0.84
N VAL A 99 -5.20 6.41 0.14
CA VAL A 99 -4.55 6.04 -1.11
C VAL A 99 -3.06 6.34 -1.05
N LEU A 100 -2.25 5.40 -1.53
CA LEU A 100 -0.83 5.57 -1.76
C LEU A 100 -0.62 5.87 -3.25
N ILE A 101 0.17 6.87 -3.56
CA ILE A 101 0.44 7.32 -4.93
C ILE A 101 1.95 7.49 -5.08
N ALA A 102 2.54 6.70 -5.98
CA ALA A 102 3.94 6.82 -6.34
C ALA A 102 4.12 7.58 -7.66
N SER A 103 5.35 7.96 -7.93
CA SER A 103 5.80 8.30 -9.28
C SER A 103 7.07 7.54 -9.59
N GLY A 104 7.25 7.19 -10.87
CA GLY A 104 8.45 6.52 -11.34
C GLY A 104 8.76 6.94 -12.76
N SER A 105 10.05 6.97 -13.09
CA SER A 105 10.51 7.19 -14.47
C SER A 105 11.74 6.35 -14.74
N ASP A 106 11.91 6.01 -16.00
CA ASP A 106 13.06 5.29 -16.49
C ASP A 106 13.72 6.05 -17.63
N ALA A 107 15.06 5.97 -17.73
CA ALA A 107 15.78 6.56 -18.84
C ALA A 107 15.49 5.82 -20.16
N GLN A 108 15.12 4.55 -20.08
CA GLN A 108 14.76 3.69 -21.20
C GLN A 108 13.23 3.76 -21.41
N VAL A 109 12.79 4.78 -22.14
CA VAL A 109 11.35 5.15 -22.33
C VAL A 109 10.48 4.09 -23.01
N SER A 110 11.07 3.02 -23.55
CA SER A 110 10.32 1.91 -24.18
C SER A 110 9.81 0.88 -23.19
N GLN A 111 10.19 0.96 -21.91
CA GLN A 111 9.87 -0.02 -20.91
C GLN A 111 8.58 0.35 -20.16
N THR A 112 7.75 -0.66 -19.89
CA THR A 112 6.53 -0.47 -19.11
C THR A 112 6.82 -0.67 -17.63
N LEU A 113 6.80 0.41 -16.87
CA LEU A 113 6.98 0.35 -15.43
C LEU A 113 5.80 -0.32 -14.74
N THR A 114 6.11 -1.14 -13.74
CA THR A 114 5.10 -1.69 -12.83
C THR A 114 5.45 -1.37 -11.38
N TYR A 115 4.41 -1.18 -10.57
CA TYR A 115 4.47 -0.71 -9.19
C TYR A 115 3.89 -1.75 -8.25
N SER A 116 4.56 -2.00 -7.13
CA SER A 116 3.98 -2.72 -5.99
C SER A 116 4.22 -1.95 -4.70
N TRP A 117 3.15 -1.72 -3.95
CA TRP A 117 3.20 -1.16 -2.61
C TRP A 117 3.11 -2.26 -1.58
N GLU A 118 4.02 -2.28 -0.62
CA GLU A 118 4.13 -3.29 0.42
C GLU A 118 4.36 -2.62 1.77
N GLN A 119 3.84 -3.23 2.83
CA GLN A 119 4.12 -2.79 4.19
C GLN A 119 5.42 -3.43 4.69
N MET A 120 6.23 -2.67 5.44
CA MET A 120 7.54 -3.08 5.94
C MET A 120 7.58 -3.30 7.47
N ASP A 121 6.44 -3.23 8.15
CA ASP A 121 6.35 -3.44 9.59
C ASP A 121 6.42 -4.93 9.93
N ASN A 122 7.34 -5.33 10.81
CA ASN A 122 7.65 -6.71 11.10
C ASN A 122 7.38 -7.14 12.56
N ALA A 123 6.74 -6.32 13.37
CA ALA A 123 6.38 -6.71 14.74
C ALA A 123 5.42 -7.91 14.75
N VAL A 124 5.54 -8.74 15.79
CA VAL A 124 4.60 -9.85 16.01
C VAL A 124 3.25 -9.28 16.42
N VAL A 125 2.20 -9.66 15.72
CA VAL A 125 0.83 -9.23 16.03
C VAL A 125 -0.14 -10.38 15.82
N THR A 126 -1.37 -10.21 16.34
CA THR A 126 -2.47 -11.17 16.10
C THR A 126 -2.74 -11.29 14.60
N MET A 127 -2.88 -12.53 14.12
CA MET A 127 -3.25 -12.86 12.75
C MET A 127 -4.53 -13.73 12.71
N PRO A 128 -5.48 -13.46 11.82
CA PRO A 128 -5.53 -12.30 10.90
C PRO A 128 -5.41 -10.96 11.64
N PRO A 129 -4.89 -9.89 10.97
CA PRO A 129 -4.70 -8.61 11.63
C PRO A 129 -6.04 -8.04 12.13
N VAL A 130 -6.00 -7.34 13.26
CA VAL A 130 -7.16 -6.65 13.84
C VAL A 130 -6.91 -5.14 13.90
N SER A 131 -7.99 -4.36 13.88
CA SER A 131 -7.91 -2.89 13.82
C SER A 131 -7.20 -2.24 15.02
N THR A 132 -7.07 -2.97 16.13
CA THR A 132 -6.42 -2.51 17.36
C THR A 132 -4.93 -2.86 17.44
N ASN A 133 -4.37 -3.53 16.43
CA ASN A 133 -2.92 -3.78 16.36
C ASN A 133 -2.15 -2.46 16.24
N THR A 134 -1.23 -2.22 17.16
CA THR A 134 -0.39 -0.99 17.18
C THR A 134 0.89 -1.10 16.36
N GLY A 135 1.20 -2.28 15.84
CA GLY A 135 2.40 -2.57 15.02
C GLY A 135 2.12 -3.73 14.05
N GLY A 136 3.18 -4.22 13.40
CA GLY A 136 3.16 -5.36 12.50
C GLY A 136 2.34 -5.18 11.22
N PRO A 137 2.34 -6.19 10.34
CA PRO A 137 1.65 -6.10 9.06
C PRO A 137 0.12 -6.15 9.20
N ALA A 138 -0.56 -5.35 8.38
CA ALA A 138 -2.02 -5.26 8.29
C ALA A 138 -2.52 -5.32 6.84
N TRP A 139 -1.62 -5.34 5.87
CA TRP A 139 -1.91 -5.19 4.44
C TRP A 139 -1.26 -6.30 3.63
N ILE A 140 -2.08 -7.04 2.88
CA ILE A 140 -1.61 -8.11 2.00
C ILE A 140 -0.83 -7.54 0.81
N PRO A 141 0.36 -8.08 0.46
CA PRO A 141 1.02 -7.75 -0.81
C PRO A 141 0.17 -8.12 -2.02
N LYS A 142 0.25 -7.31 -3.08
CA LYS A 142 -0.44 -7.55 -4.37
C LYS A 142 0.58 -7.60 -5.50
N LEU A 143 0.24 -8.32 -6.57
CA LEU A 143 1.06 -8.33 -7.78
C LEU A 143 1.29 -6.91 -8.30
N PRO A 144 2.46 -6.64 -8.90
CA PRO A 144 2.74 -5.35 -9.53
C PRO A 144 1.70 -5.02 -10.59
N SER A 145 1.37 -3.73 -10.72
CA SER A 145 0.49 -3.22 -11.76
C SER A 145 1.10 -1.97 -12.41
N THR A 146 0.63 -1.60 -13.59
CA THR A 146 1.06 -0.37 -14.27
C THR A 146 0.55 0.90 -13.58
N SER A 147 -0.45 0.77 -12.69
CA SER A 147 -0.93 1.89 -11.88
C SER A 147 0.02 2.15 -10.71
N PRO A 148 0.49 3.39 -10.52
CA PRO A 148 1.27 3.77 -9.35
C PRO A 148 0.42 3.94 -8.08
N VAL A 149 -0.90 3.76 -8.20
CA VAL A 149 -1.89 4.03 -7.16
C VAL A 149 -2.29 2.73 -6.46
N ARG A 150 -2.31 2.73 -5.13
CA ARG A 150 -2.89 1.65 -4.33
C ARG A 150 -3.86 2.21 -3.30
N TRP A 151 -5.13 1.77 -3.37
CA TRP A 151 -6.14 2.01 -2.36
C TRP A 151 -5.98 1.07 -1.16
N MET A 152 -6.19 1.60 0.03
CA MET A 152 -6.05 0.91 1.31
C MET A 152 -7.35 1.08 2.15
N PRO A 153 -8.23 0.09 2.22
CA PRO A 153 -8.21 -1.17 1.46
C PRO A 153 -8.52 -0.97 -0.04
N SER A 154 -8.61 -2.08 -0.78
CA SER A 154 -8.98 -2.07 -2.20
C SER A 154 -10.19 -1.18 -2.46
N ILE A 155 -10.17 -0.40 -3.57
CA ILE A 155 -11.29 0.50 -3.91
C ILE A 155 -12.62 -0.25 -4.00
N MET A 156 -12.62 -1.51 -4.47
CA MET A 156 -13.83 -2.34 -4.53
C MET A 156 -14.39 -2.66 -3.14
N ASP A 157 -13.52 -2.85 -2.13
CA ASP A 157 -13.95 -3.04 -0.75
C ASP A 157 -14.49 -1.75 -0.15
N VAL A 158 -13.88 -0.61 -0.47
CA VAL A 158 -14.37 0.72 -0.04
C VAL A 158 -15.77 0.98 -0.61
N ILE A 159 -15.98 0.76 -1.91
CA ILE A 159 -17.27 0.94 -2.60
C ILE A 159 -18.34 0.03 -2.00
N ALA A 160 -17.99 -1.24 -1.73
CA ALA A 160 -18.91 -2.23 -1.18
C ALA A 160 -19.10 -2.10 0.34
N ASN A 161 -18.40 -1.15 0.98
CA ASN A 161 -18.35 -0.99 2.44
C ASN A 161 -17.96 -2.30 3.17
N ASN A 162 -17.02 -3.05 2.58
CA ASN A 162 -16.51 -4.29 3.14
C ASN A 162 -15.38 -4.02 4.15
N SER A 163 -15.20 -4.99 5.06
CA SER A 163 -14.06 -5.03 5.98
C SER A 163 -13.23 -6.27 5.65
N PRO A 164 -12.27 -6.19 4.73
CA PRO A 164 -11.48 -7.35 4.30
C PRO A 164 -10.55 -7.83 5.42
N THR A 165 -10.42 -9.15 5.53
CA THR A 165 -9.64 -9.82 6.60
C THR A 165 -8.15 -9.46 6.56
N TRP A 166 -7.60 -9.20 5.38
CA TRP A 166 -6.17 -9.03 5.16
C TRP A 166 -5.75 -7.64 4.67
N GLU A 167 -6.67 -6.67 4.77
CA GLU A 167 -6.45 -5.24 4.53
C GLU A 167 -7.22 -4.46 5.59
N VAL A 168 -6.60 -4.22 6.76
CA VAL A 168 -7.30 -3.75 7.96
C VAL A 168 -6.91 -2.32 8.32
N LEU A 169 -7.90 -1.43 8.29
CA LEU A 169 -7.79 -0.05 8.78
C LEU A 169 -7.59 -0.02 10.30
N SER A 170 -6.61 0.75 10.76
CA SER A 170 -6.38 0.90 12.21
C SER A 170 -7.45 1.77 12.86
N SER A 171 -8.00 1.30 13.97
CA SER A 171 -8.88 2.07 14.87
C SER A 171 -8.12 2.77 16.00
N VAL A 172 -6.82 2.59 16.07
CA VAL A 172 -5.93 3.18 17.07
C VAL A 172 -4.78 3.94 16.39
N GLY A 173 -4.12 4.82 17.15
CA GLY A 173 -2.92 5.49 16.67
C GLY A 173 -1.79 4.49 16.43
N ARG A 174 -1.18 4.53 15.24
CA ARG A 174 0.00 3.74 14.88
C ARG A 174 0.73 4.35 13.69
N THR A 175 1.90 3.82 13.41
CA THR A 175 2.65 4.11 12.20
C THR A 175 2.62 2.90 11.26
N TYR A 176 2.48 3.16 9.97
CA TYR A 176 2.72 2.22 8.88
C TYR A 176 3.96 2.64 8.11
N ASN A 177 4.89 1.73 7.89
CA ASN A 177 6.03 1.92 7.01
C ASN A 177 5.71 1.23 5.68
N PHE A 178 5.50 2.00 4.63
CA PHE A 178 5.26 1.49 3.30
C PHE A 178 6.49 1.60 2.42
N ARG A 179 6.60 0.70 1.47
CA ARG A 179 7.59 0.72 0.39
C ARG A 179 6.89 0.57 -0.94
N VAL A 180 7.26 1.39 -1.90
CA VAL A 180 6.97 1.14 -3.31
C VAL A 180 8.19 0.55 -3.97
N THR A 181 7.96 -0.51 -4.77
CA THR A 181 8.96 -1.08 -5.66
C THR A 181 8.49 -0.87 -7.09
N VAL A 182 9.34 -0.24 -7.90
CA VAL A 182 9.10 -0.03 -9.34
C VAL A 182 10.02 -0.95 -10.12
N ARG A 183 9.49 -1.64 -11.12
CA ARG A 183 10.21 -2.58 -12.00
C ARG A 183 10.06 -2.13 -13.45
N ASP A 184 11.14 -2.18 -14.19
CA ASP A 184 11.19 -1.85 -15.62
C ASP A 184 10.72 -3.01 -16.52
N ASN A 185 10.71 -4.24 -15.99
CA ASN A 185 10.25 -5.46 -16.65
C ASN A 185 11.02 -5.79 -17.94
N LEU A 186 12.29 -5.40 -18.03
CA LEU A 186 13.12 -5.75 -19.18
C LEU A 186 13.43 -7.23 -19.19
N ASP A 187 13.25 -7.88 -20.34
CA ASP A 187 13.70 -9.26 -20.56
C ASP A 187 15.22 -9.34 -20.48
N ASN A 188 15.74 -10.30 -19.69
CA ASN A 188 17.18 -10.57 -19.53
C ASN A 188 18.01 -9.45 -18.87
N GLY A 189 17.39 -8.65 -17.98
CA GLY A 189 18.18 -7.66 -17.26
C GLY A 189 17.38 -6.61 -16.53
N ALA A 190 16.17 -6.97 -16.12
CA ALA A 190 15.27 -6.07 -15.38
C ALA A 190 15.92 -5.48 -14.12
N CYS A 191 15.74 -4.19 -13.95
CA CYS A 191 16.12 -3.43 -12.77
C CYS A 191 14.90 -3.08 -11.91
N ASN A 192 15.15 -2.65 -10.70
CA ASN A 192 14.10 -2.09 -9.83
C ASN A 192 14.62 -0.91 -9.02
N GLY A 193 13.72 0.04 -8.75
CA GLY A 193 13.91 1.10 -7.78
C GLY A 193 12.97 0.92 -6.59
N GLN A 194 13.36 1.38 -5.42
CA GLN A 194 12.55 1.33 -4.20
C GLN A 194 12.60 2.67 -3.47
N ASP A 195 11.46 3.07 -2.91
CA ASP A 195 11.37 4.21 -2.01
C ASP A 195 10.38 3.94 -0.88
N ASN A 196 10.54 4.62 0.24
CA ASN A 196 9.76 4.39 1.44
C ASN A 196 8.91 5.61 1.79
N MET A 197 7.78 5.35 2.45
CA MET A 197 6.85 6.35 2.95
C MET A 197 6.33 5.95 4.31
N VAL A 198 6.16 6.91 5.19
CA VAL A 198 5.54 6.74 6.50
C VAL A 198 4.13 7.31 6.50
N VAL A 199 3.18 6.48 6.94
CA VAL A 199 1.79 6.92 7.18
C VAL A 199 1.50 6.79 8.66
N THR A 200 1.25 7.92 9.32
CA THR A 200 0.89 7.96 10.74
C THR A 200 -0.63 8.06 10.90
N VAL A 201 -1.22 7.12 11.62
CA VAL A 201 -2.65 7.13 11.97
C VAL A 201 -2.84 7.92 13.25
N ALA A 202 -3.59 9.02 13.19
CA ALA A 202 -3.91 9.85 14.35
C ALA A 202 -4.95 9.16 15.24
N SER A 203 -4.67 9.04 16.54
CA SER A 203 -5.60 8.41 17.50
C SER A 203 -6.80 9.29 17.85
N ASN A 204 -6.66 10.60 17.66
CA ASN A 204 -7.64 11.62 18.11
C ASN A 204 -8.57 12.11 16.99
N SER A 205 -8.48 11.56 15.78
CA SER A 205 -9.32 11.94 14.64
C SER A 205 -9.77 10.72 13.83
N GLY A 206 -10.96 10.83 13.20
CA GLY A 206 -11.56 9.77 12.36
C GLY A 206 -12.59 8.91 13.11
N PRO A 207 -13.39 8.13 12.34
CA PRO A 207 -13.35 8.02 10.88
C PRO A 207 -13.89 9.27 10.16
N PHE A 208 -13.26 9.69 9.07
CA PHE A 208 -13.80 10.69 8.16
C PHE A 208 -14.78 10.00 7.21
N LEU A 209 -16.04 10.41 7.22
CA LEU A 209 -17.13 9.71 6.53
C LEU A 209 -18.01 10.70 5.77
N VAL A 210 -18.39 10.38 4.53
CA VAL A 210 -19.49 11.06 3.84
C VAL A 210 -20.80 10.58 4.47
N THR A 211 -21.60 11.52 4.98
CA THR A 211 -22.86 11.23 5.67
C THR A 211 -24.09 11.48 4.80
N GLN A 212 -23.95 12.31 3.74
CA GLN A 212 -24.99 12.54 2.75
C GLN A 212 -24.36 12.93 1.40
N PRO A 213 -24.76 12.25 0.28
CA PRO A 213 -25.58 11.04 0.25
C PRO A 213 -24.78 9.84 0.79
N ASN A 214 -25.40 8.98 1.59
CA ASN A 214 -24.85 7.71 2.06
C ASN A 214 -25.74 6.51 1.68
N THR A 215 -26.77 6.76 0.87
CA THR A 215 -27.66 5.78 0.24
C THR A 215 -27.90 6.18 -1.20
N ALA A 216 -28.44 5.27 -2.00
CA ALA A 216 -28.84 5.58 -3.37
C ALA A 216 -29.92 6.66 -3.38
N VAL A 217 -29.67 7.77 -4.09
CA VAL A 217 -30.58 8.89 -4.25
C VAL A 217 -30.71 9.25 -5.73
N ALA A 218 -31.86 9.77 -6.11
CA ALA A 218 -32.08 10.35 -7.43
C ALA A 218 -32.19 11.87 -7.30
N TRP A 219 -31.31 12.60 -7.98
CA TRP A 219 -31.31 14.05 -7.99
C TRP A 219 -31.84 14.59 -9.33
N PRO A 220 -32.73 15.61 -9.31
CA PRO A 220 -33.14 16.26 -10.52
C PRO A 220 -31.95 16.90 -11.26
N ALA A 221 -31.95 16.81 -12.57
CA ALA A 221 -30.94 17.50 -13.37
C ALA A 221 -30.97 19.03 -13.10
N LEU A 222 -29.80 19.64 -13.08
CA LEU A 222 -29.63 21.09 -12.85
C LEU A 222 -30.08 21.58 -11.46
N SER A 223 -30.26 20.70 -10.49
CA SER A 223 -30.56 21.08 -9.11
C SER A 223 -29.29 21.17 -8.27
N SER A 224 -29.20 22.15 -7.38
CA SER A 224 -28.17 22.17 -6.32
C SER A 224 -28.45 21.08 -5.32
N GLN A 225 -27.37 20.41 -4.90
CA GLN A 225 -27.40 19.32 -3.90
C GLN A 225 -26.39 19.58 -2.81
N THR A 226 -26.77 19.21 -1.59
CA THR A 226 -25.86 19.35 -0.44
C THR A 226 -25.17 18.01 -0.17
N ILE A 227 -23.85 18.06 -0.02
CA ILE A 227 -23.03 16.94 0.42
C ILE A 227 -22.58 17.21 1.84
N ASN A 228 -22.78 16.24 2.73
CA ASN A 228 -22.36 16.34 4.12
C ASN A 228 -21.35 15.24 4.47
N TRP A 229 -20.46 15.56 5.38
CA TRP A 229 -19.48 14.62 5.92
C TRP A 229 -19.22 14.85 7.40
N ASP A 230 -18.77 13.82 8.10
CA ASP A 230 -18.26 13.98 9.47
C ASP A 230 -16.79 14.42 9.38
N VAL A 231 -16.51 15.61 9.86
CA VAL A 231 -15.16 16.18 9.93
C VAL A 231 -14.25 15.35 10.86
N ALA A 232 -14.82 14.68 11.86
CA ALA A 232 -14.16 13.74 12.75
C ALA A 232 -12.82 14.25 13.33
N ASN A 233 -12.78 15.53 13.70
CA ASN A 233 -11.61 16.23 14.25
C ASN A 233 -10.40 16.29 13.29
N THR A 234 -10.59 16.11 11.98
CA THR A 234 -9.49 16.11 11.01
C THR A 234 -8.90 17.48 10.73
N THR A 235 -9.58 18.58 11.07
CA THR A 235 -9.07 19.95 10.98
C THR A 235 -8.01 20.26 12.03
N ALA A 236 -8.03 19.54 13.15
CA ALA A 236 -7.08 19.71 14.24
C ALA A 236 -5.77 18.94 13.97
N SER A 237 -4.70 19.36 14.67
CA SER A 237 -3.42 18.63 14.70
C SER A 237 -3.62 17.22 15.28
N PRO A 238 -2.93 16.20 14.78
CA PRO A 238 -1.85 16.22 13.78
C PRO A 238 -2.30 16.07 12.32
N VAL A 239 -3.59 15.85 12.00
CA VAL A 239 -4.08 15.69 10.62
C VAL A 239 -4.10 17.03 9.89
N SER A 240 -4.62 18.09 10.52
CA SER A 240 -4.59 19.47 10.04
C SER A 240 -5.16 19.65 8.61
N CYS A 241 -6.22 18.92 8.29
CA CYS A 241 -6.89 18.97 6.98
C CYS A 241 -7.90 20.12 6.95
N ALA A 242 -7.44 21.32 6.58
CA ALA A 242 -8.29 22.52 6.56
C ALA A 242 -9.31 22.53 5.41
N ASN A 243 -8.99 21.92 4.28
CA ASN A 243 -9.83 21.88 3.09
C ASN A 243 -9.95 20.45 2.54
N VAL A 244 -11.05 20.18 1.83
CA VAL A 244 -11.31 18.93 1.13
C VAL A 244 -11.66 19.19 -0.33
N ASN A 245 -11.52 18.17 -1.18
CA ASN A 245 -12.02 18.17 -2.55
C ASN A 245 -13.25 17.28 -2.63
N ILE A 246 -14.24 17.70 -3.40
CA ILE A 246 -15.41 16.88 -3.73
C ILE A 246 -15.24 16.38 -5.15
N LEU A 247 -15.11 15.08 -5.30
CA LEU A 247 -14.88 14.41 -6.57
C LEU A 247 -16.11 13.56 -6.95
N LEU A 248 -16.38 13.45 -8.25
CA LEU A 248 -17.43 12.60 -8.79
C LEU A 248 -16.83 11.43 -9.56
N SER A 249 -17.34 10.25 -9.27
CA SER A 249 -17.15 9.06 -10.07
C SER A 249 -18.37 8.84 -10.97
N THR A 250 -18.14 8.42 -12.21
CA THR A 250 -19.17 8.00 -13.16
C THR A 250 -19.05 6.53 -13.55
N ASP A 251 -18.13 5.80 -12.93
CA ASP A 251 -17.83 4.38 -13.19
C ASP A 251 -18.05 3.49 -11.95
N GLY A 252 -18.97 3.90 -11.06
CA GLY A 252 -19.30 3.15 -9.85
C GLY A 252 -18.23 3.27 -8.75
N GLY A 253 -17.47 4.36 -8.70
CA GLY A 253 -16.47 4.62 -7.66
C GLY A 253 -15.07 4.06 -7.96
N GLN A 254 -14.84 3.51 -9.15
CA GLN A 254 -13.53 2.95 -9.52
C GLN A 254 -12.51 4.05 -9.79
N THR A 255 -12.93 5.13 -10.45
CA THR A 255 -12.12 6.34 -10.65
C THR A 255 -12.92 7.60 -10.30
N PHE A 256 -12.22 8.69 -10.03
CA PHE A 256 -12.80 9.99 -9.67
C PHE A 256 -12.21 11.10 -10.56
N PRO A 257 -12.48 11.10 -11.88
CA PRO A 257 -11.87 12.02 -12.82
C PRO A 257 -12.43 13.44 -12.75
N THR A 258 -13.62 13.62 -12.19
CA THR A 258 -14.31 14.91 -12.18
C THR A 258 -14.23 15.56 -10.81
N THR A 259 -13.59 16.72 -10.72
CA THR A 259 -13.62 17.55 -9.53
C THR A 259 -14.85 18.44 -9.59
N LEU A 260 -15.80 18.22 -8.69
CA LEU A 260 -16.98 19.09 -8.54
C LEU A 260 -16.60 20.37 -7.83
N ILE A 261 -15.90 20.27 -6.71
CA ILE A 261 -15.45 21.41 -5.93
C ILE A 261 -14.03 21.14 -5.43
N ALA A 262 -13.12 22.05 -5.67
CA ALA A 262 -11.75 21.99 -5.21
C ALA A 262 -11.55 22.89 -3.99
N SER A 263 -10.82 22.37 -2.99
CA SER A 263 -10.37 23.14 -1.81
C SER A 263 -11.49 23.88 -1.06
N THR A 264 -12.64 23.22 -0.87
CA THR A 264 -13.69 23.75 0.02
C THR A 264 -13.29 23.59 1.50
N PRO A 265 -13.71 24.47 2.43
CA PRO A 265 -13.45 24.29 3.85
C PRO A 265 -13.92 22.91 4.36
N ASN A 266 -13.13 22.33 5.25
CA ASN A 266 -13.48 21.05 5.90
C ASN A 266 -14.38 21.33 7.13
N ASP A 267 -15.59 21.82 6.88
CA ASP A 267 -16.56 22.21 7.89
C ASP A 267 -17.78 21.27 8.02
N GLY A 268 -17.81 20.21 7.18
CA GLY A 268 -18.82 19.15 7.23
C GLY A 268 -19.96 19.30 6.23
N THR A 269 -20.00 20.35 5.40
CA THR A 269 -21.09 20.55 4.44
C THR A 269 -20.66 21.37 3.22
N GLN A 270 -21.25 21.06 2.06
CA GLN A 270 -21.09 21.87 0.84
C GLN A 270 -22.30 21.67 -0.08
N THR A 271 -22.81 22.78 -0.65
CA THR A 271 -23.92 22.78 -1.62
C THR A 271 -23.43 23.19 -2.99
#